data_0580f46d1053e9e4d0020a0eae98a7f1
#
_entry.id   0580f46d1053e9e4d0020a0eae98a7f1
#
_cell.length_a   1.000
_cell.length_b   1.000
_cell.length_c   1.000
_cell.angle_alpha   90.00
_cell.angle_beta   90.00
_cell.angle_gamma   90.00
#
_symmetry.space_group_name_H-M   'P 1'
#
loop_
_entity.id
_entity.type
_entity.pdbx_description
1 polymer ?
#
loop_
_entity_poly.entity_id
_entity_poly.type
_entity_poly.pdbx_seq_one_letter_code
_entity_poly.pdbx_strand_id
1 'polypeptide(L)'
;MLTLKEIFQTRNISQDFFKSNKYVNQGASYLSIDDVTMILNELFNGNWSFEIVRTWSETYLAYNQEKSDNKTEDTYFYAHGRLTINTLNEDGSPLQIVKEDIGSNYVRKSDRNNRMDYSSGYKSAVSSALKGCAANLNIAVFKDDNFDNIKEFINKKKLKAYKAQDGKRFSDIVTKFAENNNISPKEALSDRKFLNMLVLNIERESGE
;
A
#
# COMPACT_ATOMS: atom_id res chain seq x y z
N MET A 1 -6.06 -13.12 9.73
CA MET A 1 -6.90 -12.23 8.89
C MET A 1 -7.27 -11.00 9.71
N LEU A 2 -7.19 -9.79 9.16
CA LEU A 2 -7.58 -8.56 9.85
C LEU A 2 -9.10 -8.44 9.90
N THR A 3 -9.64 -8.02 11.04
CA THR A 3 -11.05 -7.66 11.17
C THR A 3 -11.32 -6.27 10.62
N LEU A 4 -12.58 -5.95 10.33
CA LEU A 4 -12.99 -4.62 9.87
C LEU A 4 -12.49 -3.49 10.81
N LYS A 5 -12.54 -3.71 12.13
CA LYS A 5 -12.05 -2.78 13.14
C LYS A 5 -10.55 -2.50 13.01
N GLU A 6 -9.76 -3.52 12.72
CA GLU A 6 -8.31 -3.38 12.53
C GLU A 6 -7.97 -2.65 11.24
N ILE A 7 -8.75 -2.86 10.17
CA ILE A 7 -8.67 -2.07 8.93
C ILE A 7 -8.95 -0.59 9.22
N PHE A 8 -9.97 -0.27 10.02
CA PHE A 8 -10.26 1.11 10.43
C PHE A 8 -9.21 1.70 11.36
N GLN A 9 -8.57 0.90 12.21
CA GLN A 9 -7.44 1.37 13.04
C GLN A 9 -6.23 1.71 12.18
N THR A 10 -5.93 0.89 11.17
CA THR A 10 -4.90 1.19 10.17
C THR A 10 -5.22 2.48 9.41
N ARG A 11 -6.48 2.71 9.08
CA ARG A 11 -6.97 3.96 8.48
C ARG A 11 -6.72 5.17 9.36
N ASN A 12 -6.97 5.08 10.67
CA ASN A 12 -6.75 6.20 11.60
C ASN A 12 -5.28 6.58 11.72
N ILE A 13 -4.37 5.61 11.70
CA ILE A 13 -2.92 5.85 11.69
C ILE A 13 -2.52 6.63 10.44
N SER A 14 -3.07 6.30 9.27
CA SER A 14 -2.79 7.03 8.04
C SER A 14 -3.41 8.44 8.04
N GLN A 15 -4.58 8.64 8.67
CA GLN A 15 -5.20 9.97 8.79
C GLN A 15 -4.43 10.91 9.72
N ASP A 16 -3.85 10.41 10.79
CA ASP A 16 -3.05 11.23 11.70
C ASP A 16 -1.77 11.71 11.04
N PHE A 17 -1.19 10.92 10.16
CA PHE A 17 -0.06 11.31 9.33
C PHE A 17 -0.42 12.43 8.33
N PHE A 18 -1.60 12.37 7.70
CA PHE A 18 -2.09 13.41 6.78
C PHE A 18 -2.21 14.79 7.43
N LYS A 19 -2.53 14.90 8.72
CA LYS A 19 -2.64 16.18 9.43
C LYS A 19 -1.29 16.83 9.71
N SER A 20 -0.22 16.06 9.80
CA SER A 20 1.12 16.56 10.09
C SER A 20 1.88 17.08 8.88
N ASN A 21 1.49 16.68 7.67
CA ASN A 21 2.21 16.99 6.41
C ASN A 21 1.48 17.99 5.50
N LYS A 22 0.97 19.08 6.06
CA LYS A 22 0.32 20.18 5.32
C LYS A 22 1.20 20.92 4.29
N TYR A 23 2.47 20.55 4.13
CA TYR A 23 3.44 21.30 3.34
C TYR A 23 4.01 20.58 2.10
N VAL A 24 3.51 19.41 1.73
CA VAL A 24 4.07 18.68 0.58
C VAL A 24 3.24 18.94 -0.68
N ASN A 25 3.30 20.15 -1.23
CA ASN A 25 2.73 20.46 -2.54
C ASN A 25 3.71 20.33 -3.71
N GLN A 26 5.00 20.04 -3.45
CA GLN A 26 5.99 19.81 -4.52
C GLN A 26 6.88 18.65 -4.11
N GLY A 27 6.62 17.47 -4.65
CA GLY A 27 7.39 16.25 -4.39
C GLY A 27 6.66 15.19 -3.58
N ALA A 28 5.33 15.10 -3.71
CA ALA A 28 4.57 14.01 -3.12
C ALA A 28 5.15 12.67 -3.58
N SER A 29 5.78 11.95 -2.66
CA SER A 29 6.26 10.60 -2.91
C SER A 29 5.05 9.69 -3.09
N TYR A 30 4.83 9.18 -4.30
CA TYR A 30 3.81 8.19 -4.56
C TYR A 30 4.32 6.81 -4.17
N LEU A 31 3.48 6.00 -3.53
CA LEU A 31 3.76 4.58 -3.40
C LEU A 31 3.87 3.95 -4.80
N SER A 32 4.88 3.10 -4.99
CA SER A 32 4.94 2.26 -6.18
C SER A 32 3.79 1.24 -6.16
N ILE A 33 3.51 0.60 -7.29
CA ILE A 33 2.52 -0.48 -7.34
C ILE A 33 2.98 -1.67 -6.48
N ASP A 34 4.27 -1.90 -6.40
CA ASP A 34 4.87 -2.98 -5.62
C ASP A 34 4.69 -2.72 -4.11
N ASP A 35 4.87 -1.47 -3.65
CA ASP A 35 4.61 -1.09 -2.27
C ASP A 35 3.13 -1.30 -1.90
N VAL A 36 2.20 -0.90 -2.78
CA VAL A 36 0.76 -1.11 -2.56
C VAL A 36 0.43 -2.60 -2.48
N THR A 37 0.96 -3.40 -3.40
CA THR A 37 0.78 -4.85 -3.43
C THR A 37 1.33 -5.50 -2.17
N MET A 38 2.51 -5.08 -1.72
CA MET A 38 3.13 -5.56 -0.49
C MET A 38 2.28 -5.22 0.74
N ILE A 39 1.77 -3.99 0.83
CA ILE A 39 0.88 -3.57 1.92
C ILE A 39 -0.40 -4.40 1.93
N LEU A 40 -1.03 -4.62 0.77
CA LEU A 40 -2.24 -5.43 0.67
C LEU A 40 -1.98 -6.89 1.09
N ASN A 41 -0.84 -7.46 0.69
CA ASN A 41 -0.44 -8.80 1.12
C ASN A 41 -0.24 -8.89 2.63
N GLU A 42 0.46 -7.94 3.22
CA GLU A 42 0.71 -7.89 4.67
C GLU A 42 -0.58 -7.67 5.48
N LEU A 43 -1.45 -6.78 5.03
CA LEU A 43 -2.70 -6.47 5.72
C LEU A 43 -3.72 -7.60 5.63
N PHE A 44 -3.84 -8.22 4.46
CA PHE A 44 -4.90 -9.18 4.16
C PHE A 44 -4.41 -10.62 4.01
N ASN A 45 -3.12 -10.86 4.22
CA ASN A 45 -2.50 -12.19 4.11
C ASN A 45 -2.86 -12.90 2.79
N GLY A 46 -2.78 -12.16 1.68
CA GLY A 46 -3.11 -12.66 0.34
C GLY A 46 -4.62 -12.84 0.06
N ASN A 47 -5.51 -12.58 1.02
CA ASN A 47 -6.97 -12.70 0.83
C ASN A 47 -7.57 -11.50 0.11
N TRP A 48 -6.99 -11.13 -1.00
CA TRP A 48 -7.48 -10.07 -1.87
C TRP A 48 -7.26 -10.43 -3.34
N SER A 49 -8.01 -9.77 -4.21
CA SER A 49 -7.83 -9.87 -5.65
C SER A 49 -8.07 -8.53 -6.31
N PHE A 50 -7.42 -8.31 -7.45
CA PHE A 50 -7.65 -7.13 -8.28
C PHE A 50 -8.01 -7.55 -9.69
N GLU A 51 -9.13 -7.04 -10.17
CA GLU A 51 -9.67 -7.31 -11.50
C GLU A 51 -9.65 -6.04 -12.33
N ILE A 52 -9.26 -6.15 -13.60
CA ILE A 52 -9.42 -5.09 -14.59
C ILE A 52 -10.79 -5.30 -15.25
N VAL A 53 -11.75 -4.50 -14.85
CA VAL A 53 -13.13 -4.58 -15.37
C VAL A 53 -13.20 -4.10 -16.81
N ARG A 54 -12.49 -3.00 -17.13
CA ARG A 54 -12.47 -2.40 -18.45
C ARG A 54 -11.25 -1.52 -18.65
N THR A 55 -10.76 -1.46 -19.88
CA THR A 55 -9.78 -0.45 -20.31
C THR A 55 -10.28 0.27 -21.57
N TRP A 56 -9.94 1.55 -21.71
CA TRP A 56 -10.21 2.32 -22.93
C TRP A 56 -9.20 3.46 -23.06
N SER A 57 -9.20 4.11 -24.21
CA SER A 57 -8.39 5.30 -24.44
C SER A 57 -9.17 6.36 -25.20
N GLU A 58 -8.82 7.62 -24.98
CA GLU A 58 -9.41 8.77 -25.64
C GLU A 58 -8.27 9.70 -26.09
N THR A 59 -8.39 10.23 -27.29
CA THR A 59 -7.41 11.14 -27.86
C THR A 59 -8.02 12.53 -28.01
N TYR A 60 -7.34 13.52 -27.46
CA TYR A 60 -7.75 14.91 -27.50
C TYR A 60 -6.73 15.74 -28.27
N LEU A 61 -7.22 16.74 -29.01
CA LEU A 61 -6.37 17.76 -29.60
C LEU A 61 -6.11 18.84 -28.55
N ALA A 62 -4.87 18.91 -28.07
CA ALA A 62 -4.46 19.97 -27.16
C ALA A 62 -3.95 21.17 -27.96
N TYR A 63 -4.45 22.36 -27.65
CA TYR A 63 -3.92 23.60 -28.19
C TYR A 63 -2.77 24.11 -27.31
N ASN A 64 -1.58 24.25 -27.87
CA ASN A 64 -0.51 24.91 -27.19
C ASN A 64 -0.70 26.44 -27.30
N GLN A 65 -1.05 27.10 -26.19
CA GLN A 65 -1.33 28.54 -26.16
C GLN A 65 -0.12 29.41 -26.56
N GLU A 66 1.10 28.87 -26.44
CA GLU A 66 2.34 29.62 -26.76
C GLU A 66 2.75 29.56 -28.27
N LYS A 67 2.18 28.60 -29.01
CA LYS A 67 2.45 28.45 -30.46
C LYS A 67 1.15 28.16 -31.18
N SER A 68 0.56 29.16 -31.75
CA SER A 68 -0.80 29.15 -32.34
C SER A 68 -1.07 28.07 -33.41
N ASP A 69 -0.06 27.40 -33.93
CA ASP A 69 -0.20 26.43 -35.03
C ASP A 69 0.16 24.98 -34.67
N ASN A 70 0.65 24.69 -33.45
CA ASN A 70 1.00 23.33 -33.07
C ASN A 70 -0.14 22.67 -32.28
N LYS A 71 -0.96 21.91 -33.00
CA LYS A 71 -1.92 20.96 -32.39
C LYS A 71 -1.11 19.73 -31.94
N THR A 72 -1.10 19.44 -30.65
CA THR A 72 -0.56 18.19 -30.12
C THR A 72 -1.70 17.21 -29.84
N GLU A 73 -1.52 15.94 -30.18
CA GLU A 73 -2.45 14.89 -29.81
C GLU A 73 -2.01 14.31 -28.46
N ASP A 74 -2.84 14.46 -27.44
CA ASP A 74 -2.66 13.83 -26.15
C ASP A 74 -3.62 12.66 -26.04
N THR A 75 -3.12 11.45 -25.82
CA THR A 75 -3.95 10.26 -25.61
C THR A 75 -3.97 9.90 -24.13
N TYR A 76 -5.16 9.81 -23.59
CA TYR A 76 -5.45 9.37 -22.23
C TYR A 76 -5.83 7.90 -22.24
N PHE A 77 -5.20 7.13 -21.35
CA PHE A 77 -5.48 5.73 -21.13
C PHE A 77 -6.20 5.59 -19.79
N TYR A 78 -7.25 4.80 -19.76
CA TYR A 78 -8.07 4.57 -18.59
C TYR A 78 -8.14 3.07 -18.29
N ALA A 79 -8.22 2.76 -17.01
CA ALA A 79 -8.50 1.42 -16.52
C ALA A 79 -9.50 1.49 -15.37
N HIS A 80 -10.60 0.79 -15.48
CA HIS A 80 -11.53 0.55 -14.38
C HIS A 80 -11.07 -0.70 -13.65
N GLY A 81 -10.65 -0.55 -12.41
CA GLY A 81 -10.18 -1.62 -11.54
C GLY A 81 -11.16 -1.90 -10.41
N ARG A 82 -11.21 -3.16 -9.98
CA ARG A 82 -11.98 -3.63 -8.83
C ARG A 82 -11.07 -4.37 -7.88
N LEU A 83 -10.92 -3.88 -6.68
CA LEU A 83 -10.23 -4.53 -5.56
C LEU A 83 -11.26 -5.22 -4.68
N THR A 84 -11.12 -6.52 -4.51
CA THR A 84 -11.93 -7.34 -3.61
C THR A 84 -11.07 -7.85 -2.48
N ILE A 85 -11.53 -7.67 -1.24
CA ILE A 85 -10.85 -8.11 -0.03
C ILE A 85 -11.81 -9.01 0.75
N ASN A 86 -11.35 -10.22 1.10
CA ASN A 86 -12.08 -11.12 1.95
C ASN A 86 -11.50 -11.02 3.38
N THR A 87 -12.35 -10.73 4.35
CA THR A 87 -11.95 -10.50 5.74
C THR A 87 -13.03 -11.01 6.70
N LEU A 88 -12.95 -10.64 7.98
CA LEU A 88 -13.92 -11.01 9.00
C LEU A 88 -14.51 -9.76 9.64
N ASN A 89 -15.78 -9.83 9.99
CA ASN A 89 -16.42 -8.88 10.89
C ASN A 89 -15.87 -9.01 12.32
N GLU A 90 -16.29 -8.12 13.21
CA GLU A 90 -15.91 -8.16 14.63
C GLU A 90 -16.42 -9.43 15.33
N ASP A 91 -17.53 -10.01 14.89
CA ASP A 91 -18.13 -11.26 15.38
C ASP A 91 -17.50 -12.53 14.77
N GLY A 92 -16.50 -12.36 13.88
CA GLY A 92 -15.83 -13.45 13.18
C GLY A 92 -16.56 -13.96 11.93
N SER A 93 -17.71 -13.38 11.56
CA SER A 93 -18.41 -13.76 10.34
C SER A 93 -17.65 -13.27 9.09
N PRO A 94 -17.71 -13.99 7.95
CA PRO A 94 -17.07 -13.58 6.71
C PRO A 94 -17.60 -12.23 6.21
N LEU A 95 -16.68 -11.38 5.78
CA LEU A 95 -16.97 -10.08 5.15
C LEU A 95 -16.19 -9.93 3.86
N GLN A 96 -16.87 -9.49 2.80
CA GLN A 96 -16.23 -9.08 1.57
C GLN A 96 -16.33 -7.57 1.40
N ILE A 97 -15.20 -6.93 1.15
CA ILE A 97 -15.11 -5.49 0.84
C ILE A 97 -14.73 -5.35 -0.62
N VAL A 98 -15.51 -4.58 -1.36
CA VAL A 98 -15.24 -4.26 -2.76
C VAL A 98 -15.02 -2.76 -2.90
N LYS A 99 -13.92 -2.38 -3.58
CA LYS A 99 -13.62 -1.00 -3.97
C LYS A 99 -13.34 -0.95 -5.45
N GLU A 100 -13.89 0.06 -6.10
CA GLU A 100 -13.67 0.31 -7.53
C GLU A 100 -13.10 1.71 -7.70
N ASP A 101 -12.24 1.85 -8.72
CA ASP A 101 -11.70 3.14 -9.11
C ASP A 101 -11.29 3.15 -10.58
N ILE A 102 -11.22 4.34 -11.17
CA ILE A 102 -10.75 4.56 -12.52
C ILE A 102 -9.39 5.22 -12.46
N GLY A 103 -8.37 4.45 -12.80
CA GLY A 103 -7.03 4.97 -13.00
C GLY A 103 -6.85 5.56 -14.39
N SER A 104 -6.06 6.60 -14.50
CA SER A 104 -5.72 7.21 -15.78
C SER A 104 -4.23 7.50 -15.90
N ASN A 105 -3.77 7.53 -17.12
CA ASN A 105 -2.47 8.05 -17.50
C ASN A 105 -2.58 8.69 -18.87
N TYR A 106 -1.79 9.74 -19.14
CA TYR A 106 -1.73 10.32 -20.46
C TYR A 106 -0.35 10.15 -21.08
N VAL A 107 -0.32 9.97 -22.39
CA VAL A 107 0.90 9.91 -23.19
C VAL A 107 0.81 10.99 -24.25
N ARG A 108 1.77 11.91 -24.20
CA ARG A 108 1.92 12.94 -25.23
C ARG A 108 2.70 12.36 -26.40
N LYS A 109 2.18 12.55 -27.61
CA LYS A 109 2.89 12.21 -28.82
C LYS A 109 4.12 13.11 -28.96
N SER A 110 5.31 12.56 -28.83
CA SER A 110 6.54 13.36 -29.03
C SER A 110 6.82 13.50 -30.51
N ASP A 111 7.16 14.73 -30.93
CA ASP A 111 7.52 15.05 -32.34
C ASP A 111 8.72 14.24 -32.85
N ARG A 112 9.55 13.70 -31.95
CA ARG A 112 10.78 13.00 -32.32
C ARG A 112 10.60 11.54 -32.73
N ASN A 113 9.58 10.83 -32.23
CA ASN A 113 9.47 9.38 -32.46
C ASN A 113 8.15 8.92 -33.06
N ASN A 114 7.15 9.75 -33.19
CA ASN A 114 5.83 9.45 -33.77
C ASN A 114 5.19 8.12 -33.33
N ARG A 115 5.74 7.49 -32.30
CA ARG A 115 5.26 6.23 -31.70
C ARG A 115 4.73 6.50 -30.31
N MET A 116 3.47 6.10 -30.13
CA MET A 116 2.84 6.13 -28.83
C MET A 116 3.04 4.78 -28.16
N ASP A 117 3.57 4.75 -26.95
CA ASP A 117 3.68 3.52 -26.19
C ASP A 117 2.35 3.21 -25.48
N TYR A 118 1.44 2.59 -26.22
CA TYR A 118 0.15 2.14 -25.70
C TYR A 118 0.29 1.19 -24.52
N SER A 119 1.33 0.37 -24.51
CA SER A 119 1.57 -0.62 -23.46
C SER A 119 1.89 0.07 -22.13
N SER A 120 2.75 1.08 -22.14
CA SER A 120 3.06 1.84 -20.90
C SER A 120 1.87 2.68 -20.45
N GLY A 121 1.08 3.22 -21.37
CA GLY A 121 -0.14 3.96 -21.07
C GLY A 121 -1.15 3.14 -20.28
N TYR A 122 -1.49 1.95 -20.77
CA TYR A 122 -2.41 1.05 -20.07
C TYR A 122 -1.85 0.50 -18.76
N LYS A 123 -0.57 0.10 -18.71
CA LYS A 123 0.07 -0.35 -17.47
C LYS A 123 0.01 0.71 -16.37
N SER A 124 0.29 1.96 -16.72
CA SER A 124 0.23 3.07 -15.77
C SER A 124 -1.21 3.34 -15.30
N ALA A 125 -2.20 3.27 -16.21
CA ALA A 125 -3.61 3.43 -15.87
C ALA A 125 -4.09 2.31 -14.92
N VAL A 126 -3.72 1.06 -15.18
CA VAL A 126 -4.03 -0.09 -14.30
C VAL A 126 -3.38 0.08 -12.91
N SER A 127 -2.11 0.48 -12.87
CA SER A 127 -1.41 0.76 -11.61
C SER A 127 -2.08 1.90 -10.83
N SER A 128 -2.55 2.93 -11.54
CA SER A 128 -3.30 4.05 -10.95
C SER A 128 -4.64 3.59 -10.38
N ALA A 129 -5.37 2.71 -11.09
CA ALA A 129 -6.65 2.16 -10.62
C ALA A 129 -6.49 1.35 -9.33
N LEU A 130 -5.48 0.46 -9.25
CA LEU A 130 -5.23 -0.29 -8.01
C LEU A 130 -4.87 0.63 -6.85
N LYS A 131 -4.04 1.66 -7.09
CA LYS A 131 -3.71 2.66 -6.06
C LYS A 131 -4.93 3.42 -5.60
N GLY A 132 -5.83 3.80 -6.51
CA GLY A 132 -7.09 4.47 -6.20
C GLY A 132 -8.02 3.58 -5.37
N CYS A 133 -8.18 2.30 -5.74
CA CYS A 133 -8.93 1.33 -4.94
C CYS A 133 -8.35 1.19 -3.52
N ALA A 134 -7.02 1.12 -3.37
CA ALA A 134 -6.36 1.05 -2.08
C ALA A 134 -6.52 2.35 -1.28
N ALA A 135 -6.42 3.51 -1.94
CA ALA A 135 -6.65 4.81 -1.33
C ALA A 135 -8.08 4.97 -0.80
N ASN A 136 -9.08 4.36 -1.46
CA ASN A 136 -10.47 4.30 -1.00
C ASN A 136 -10.64 3.46 0.29
N LEU A 137 -9.59 2.76 0.72
CA LEU A 137 -9.47 2.11 2.03
C LEU A 137 -8.55 2.90 2.97
N ASN A 138 -8.09 4.08 2.56
CA ASN A 138 -7.02 4.87 3.17
C ASN A 138 -5.69 4.11 3.32
N ILE A 139 -5.46 3.15 2.44
CA ILE A 139 -4.20 2.43 2.31
C ILE A 139 -3.38 3.17 1.25
N ALA A 140 -2.10 3.45 1.55
CA ALA A 140 -1.15 3.80 0.51
C ALA A 140 -1.29 5.18 -0.16
N VAL A 141 -1.55 6.22 0.58
CA VAL A 141 -1.64 7.55 -0.04
C VAL A 141 -0.29 8.28 -0.12
N PHE A 142 0.71 7.95 0.74
CA PHE A 142 2.07 8.55 0.71
C PHE A 142 3.18 7.53 0.97
N LYS A 143 4.36 7.75 0.36
CA LYS A 143 5.36 6.72 0.12
C LYS A 143 6.14 6.25 1.35
N ASP A 144 6.66 7.09 2.18
CA ASP A 144 7.71 6.63 3.09
C ASP A 144 7.23 6.37 4.53
N ASP A 145 6.48 7.27 5.11
CA ASP A 145 6.13 7.16 6.52
C ASP A 145 4.89 6.28 6.80
N ASN A 146 4.00 6.13 5.82
CA ASN A 146 2.82 5.27 5.96
C ASN A 146 3.15 3.79 5.94
N PHE A 147 4.05 3.38 5.05
CA PHE A 147 4.45 1.98 4.95
C PHE A 147 5.11 1.52 6.25
N ASP A 148 6.03 2.32 6.76
CA ASP A 148 6.73 2.01 8.01
C ASP A 148 5.80 2.00 9.22
N ASN A 149 4.82 2.89 9.28
CA ASN A 149 3.81 2.92 10.35
C ASN A 149 2.87 1.70 10.27
N ILE A 150 2.42 1.34 9.06
CA ILE A 150 1.60 0.14 8.83
C ILE A 150 2.40 -1.11 9.22
N LYS A 151 3.63 -1.22 8.78
CA LYS A 151 4.51 -2.35 9.10
C LYS A 151 4.78 -2.45 10.60
N GLU A 152 5.02 -1.33 11.26
CA GLU A 152 5.16 -1.27 12.72
C GLU A 152 3.89 -1.74 13.44
N PHE A 153 2.73 -1.31 12.97
CA PHE A 153 1.43 -1.74 13.53
C PHE A 153 1.22 -3.24 13.37
N ILE A 154 1.47 -3.79 12.17
CA ILE A 154 1.37 -5.22 11.88
C ILE A 154 2.31 -6.02 12.79
N ASN A 155 3.57 -5.58 12.90
CA ASN A 155 4.56 -6.23 13.74
C ASN A 155 4.15 -6.22 15.22
N LYS A 156 3.68 -5.10 15.74
CA LYS A 156 3.16 -5.01 17.11
C LYS A 156 1.98 -5.95 17.34
N LYS A 157 1.10 -6.11 16.33
CA LYS A 157 -0.01 -7.04 16.39
C LYS A 157 0.47 -8.50 16.38
N LYS A 158 1.41 -8.86 15.49
CA LYS A 158 2.02 -10.20 15.46
C LYS A 158 2.66 -10.54 16.82
N LEU A 159 3.46 -9.63 17.38
CA LEU A 159 4.06 -9.83 18.70
C LEU A 159 3.03 -10.00 19.82
N LYS A 160 1.94 -9.26 19.77
CA LYS A 160 0.84 -9.44 20.74
C LYS A 160 0.17 -10.79 20.61
N ALA A 161 -0.01 -11.30 19.39
CA ALA A 161 -0.57 -12.63 19.13
C ALA A 161 0.38 -13.74 19.63
N TYR A 162 1.66 -13.68 19.33
CA TYR A 162 2.67 -14.62 19.83
C TYR A 162 2.73 -14.63 21.36
N LYS A 163 2.71 -13.47 22.01
CA LYS A 163 2.67 -13.36 23.46
C LYS A 163 1.42 -14.00 24.06
N ALA A 164 0.28 -13.89 23.38
CA ALA A 164 -0.99 -14.50 23.83
C ALA A 164 -1.00 -16.02 23.69
N GLN A 165 -0.27 -16.57 22.71
CA GLN A 165 -0.14 -18.01 22.50
C GLN A 165 0.78 -18.67 23.53
N ASP A 166 1.97 -18.13 23.73
CA ASP A 166 2.95 -18.61 24.71
C ASP A 166 3.77 -17.45 25.27
N GLY A 167 3.28 -16.87 26.36
CA GLY A 167 3.93 -15.70 26.97
C GLY A 167 5.30 -16.00 27.56
N LYS A 168 5.59 -17.24 27.99
CA LYS A 168 6.91 -17.61 28.52
C LYS A 168 7.94 -17.73 27.39
N ARG A 169 7.63 -18.50 26.36
CA ARG A 169 8.47 -18.65 25.17
C ARG A 169 8.72 -17.29 24.50
N PHE A 170 7.69 -16.47 24.38
CA PHE A 170 7.82 -15.11 23.85
C PHE A 170 8.83 -14.29 24.67
N SER A 171 8.75 -14.31 26.01
CA SER A 171 9.68 -13.59 26.88
C SER A 171 11.11 -14.05 26.70
N ASP A 172 11.33 -15.38 26.62
CA ASP A 172 12.65 -15.97 26.42
C ASP A 172 13.26 -15.56 25.06
N ILE A 173 12.46 -15.57 23.99
CA ILE A 173 12.91 -15.13 22.66
C ILE A 173 13.27 -13.64 22.67
N VAL A 174 12.43 -12.78 23.24
CA VAL A 174 12.69 -11.34 23.33
C VAL A 174 13.97 -11.07 24.12
N THR A 175 14.19 -11.78 25.23
CA THR A 175 15.40 -11.62 26.05
C THR A 175 16.64 -12.03 25.29
N LYS A 176 16.65 -13.22 24.67
CA LYS A 176 17.77 -13.68 23.82
C LYS A 176 18.07 -12.74 22.67
N PHE A 177 17.02 -12.27 21.99
CA PHE A 177 17.17 -11.31 20.89
C PHE A 177 17.81 -10.01 21.37
N ALA A 178 17.39 -9.49 22.51
CA ALA A 178 17.91 -8.27 23.11
C ALA A 178 19.39 -8.43 23.50
N GLU A 179 19.76 -9.54 24.13
CA GLU A 179 21.14 -9.87 24.47
C GLU A 179 22.04 -9.97 23.23
N ASN A 180 21.58 -10.68 22.19
CA ASN A 180 22.34 -10.86 20.94
C ASN A 180 22.57 -9.55 20.17
N ASN A 181 21.71 -8.55 20.36
CA ASN A 181 21.83 -7.25 19.71
C ASN A 181 22.34 -6.13 20.62
N ASN A 182 22.74 -6.44 21.88
CA ASN A 182 23.21 -5.50 22.90
C ASN A 182 22.21 -4.35 23.15
N ILE A 183 20.92 -4.67 23.23
CA ILE A 183 19.84 -3.72 23.49
C ILE A 183 18.99 -4.20 24.67
N SER A 184 18.13 -3.33 25.19
CA SER A 184 17.15 -3.74 26.20
C SER A 184 15.95 -4.47 25.58
N PRO A 185 15.27 -5.38 26.31
CA PRO A 185 14.01 -5.99 25.86
C PRO A 185 12.93 -4.95 25.50
N LYS A 186 12.91 -3.82 26.21
CA LYS A 186 12.01 -2.70 25.92
C LYS A 186 12.32 -2.07 24.57
N GLU A 187 13.57 -1.86 24.26
CA GLU A 187 14.04 -1.30 23.00
C GLU A 187 13.75 -2.26 21.84
N ALA A 188 13.95 -3.56 22.00
CA ALA A 188 13.58 -4.59 21.02
C ALA A 188 12.08 -4.54 20.65
N LEU A 189 11.22 -4.17 21.58
CA LEU A 189 9.76 -4.07 21.41
C LEU A 189 9.26 -2.70 20.98
N SER A 190 10.09 -1.66 21.03
CA SER A 190 9.68 -0.28 20.75
C SER A 190 10.40 0.34 19.55
N ASP A 191 11.66 -0.01 19.30
CA ASP A 191 12.41 0.50 18.16
C ASP A 191 11.98 -0.21 16.87
N ARG A 192 11.63 0.58 15.86
CA ARG A 192 11.08 0.12 14.58
C ARG A 192 12.01 -0.87 13.86
N LYS A 193 13.31 -0.64 13.88
CA LYS A 193 14.32 -1.48 13.26
C LYS A 193 14.36 -2.86 13.92
N PHE A 194 14.44 -2.88 15.24
CA PHE A 194 14.52 -4.12 16.02
C PHE A 194 13.20 -4.88 16.02
N LEU A 195 12.07 -4.19 15.98
CA LEU A 195 10.74 -4.80 15.90
C LEU A 195 10.59 -5.71 14.67
N ASN A 196 11.04 -5.25 13.50
CA ASN A 196 11.04 -6.06 12.27
C ASN A 196 11.92 -7.30 12.41
N MET A 197 13.13 -7.14 12.93
CA MET A 197 14.07 -8.24 13.11
C MET A 197 13.57 -9.26 14.14
N LEU A 198 12.94 -8.81 15.21
CA LEU A 198 12.36 -9.64 16.24
C LEU A 198 11.21 -10.50 15.70
N VAL A 199 10.30 -9.93 14.92
CA VAL A 199 9.19 -10.67 14.28
C VAL A 199 9.74 -11.78 13.38
N LEU A 200 10.69 -11.46 12.50
CA LEU A 200 11.33 -12.44 11.62
C LEU A 200 12.05 -13.57 12.41
N ASN A 201 12.64 -13.23 13.55
CA ASN A 201 13.28 -14.23 14.41
C ASN A 201 12.26 -15.18 15.04
N ILE A 202 11.13 -14.65 15.51
CA ILE A 202 10.03 -15.45 16.08
C ILE A 202 9.41 -16.35 15.01
N GLU A 203 9.13 -15.85 13.81
CA GLU A 203 8.59 -16.64 12.69
C GLU A 203 9.52 -17.80 12.32
N ARG A 204 10.82 -17.55 12.25
CA ARG A 204 11.83 -18.59 11.99
C ARG A 204 11.87 -19.67 13.10
N GLU A 205 11.77 -19.28 14.37
CA GLU A 205 11.77 -20.22 15.49
C GLU A 205 10.43 -20.97 15.65
N SER A 206 9.35 -20.42 15.09
CA SER A 206 8.01 -21.03 15.11
C SER A 206 7.78 -21.99 13.93
N GLY A 207 8.65 -21.97 12.91
CA GLY A 207 8.53 -22.82 11.72
C GLY A 207 7.44 -22.37 10.75
N GLU A 208 7.01 -21.09 10.84
CA GLU A 208 6.07 -20.42 9.94
C GLU A 208 6.77 -19.73 8.76
#